data_d1b4d0084889df8a7f767f603c4865f0
#
_entry.id   d1b4d0084889df8a7f767f603c4865f0
#
_cell.length_a   1.000
_cell.length_b   1.000
_cell.length_c   1.000
_cell.angle_alpha   90.00
_cell.angle_beta   90.00
_cell.angle_gamma   90.00
#
_symmetry.space_group_name_H-M   'P 1'
#
loop_
_entity.id
_entity.type
_entity.pdbx_description
1 polymer ?
#
loop_
_entity_poly.entity_id
_entity_poly.type
_entity_poly.pdbx_seq_one_letter_code
_entity_poly.pdbx_strand_id
1 'polypeptide(L)'
;MNLGTLVRRAALQFKDAPCLVEGERSLSFAEFDVATDRLANALRRKGLETGDCVAVLLPNSIDCLVAYYAIAKAGLLRLALNTRENLDSHNYKISDSGSRAVLHNGTEGLEADILIDENTLAGMIAEGDDTPCLVERTLDDVFRLGYTGGTTGRPKAVVLQNRGELAELAAFLMDLVPELKAGDTFLHAAPIAHASGAFFLPSLVRGVRTVIMPKFDPARFIELSVREQAGFTFLVPTMLAMIMEEPGLMDEPLDFTRICYGASPMAPGLLQRAQQRFGRVFAQ
;
A
#
# COMPACT_ATOMS: atom_id res chain seq x y z
N MET A 1 19.85 0.96 6.32
CA MET A 1 19.10 2.08 5.69
C MET A 1 17.63 1.91 6.07
N ASN A 2 17.01 2.91 6.68
CA ASN A 2 15.59 2.94 6.97
C ASN A 2 14.81 3.33 5.70
N LEU A 3 13.80 2.53 5.29
CA LEU A 3 12.99 2.82 4.10
C LEU A 3 12.13 4.08 4.24
N GLY A 4 11.84 4.53 5.48
CA GLY A 4 11.27 5.85 5.74
C GLY A 4 12.11 7.01 5.20
N THR A 5 13.43 6.81 4.98
CA THR A 5 14.29 7.80 4.32
C THR A 5 13.82 8.13 2.89
N LEU A 6 13.19 7.16 2.20
CA LEU A 6 12.66 7.39 0.84
C LEU A 6 11.45 8.34 0.88
N VAL A 7 10.61 8.27 1.93
CA VAL A 7 9.51 9.23 2.16
C VAL A 7 10.08 10.65 2.31
N ARG A 8 11.07 10.81 3.21
CA ARG A 8 11.73 12.10 3.44
C ARG A 8 12.35 12.67 2.17
N ARG A 9 13.04 11.84 1.38
CA ARG A 9 13.65 12.26 0.10
C ARG A 9 12.58 12.68 -0.90
N ALA A 10 11.49 11.95 -1.04
CA ALA A 10 10.38 12.31 -1.91
C ALA A 10 9.74 13.63 -1.48
N ALA A 11 9.53 13.84 -0.18
CA ALA A 11 9.02 15.11 0.37
C ALA A 11 9.93 16.31 0.05
N LEU A 12 11.25 16.15 0.16
CA LEU A 12 12.19 17.20 -0.19
C LEU A 12 12.23 17.52 -1.69
N GLN A 13 12.00 16.50 -2.53
CA GLN A 13 12.08 16.63 -3.98
C GLN A 13 10.77 17.15 -4.59
N PHE A 14 9.62 16.64 -4.15
CA PHE A 14 8.33 16.90 -4.78
C PHE A 14 7.42 17.84 -3.98
N LYS A 15 7.77 18.12 -2.72
CA LYS A 15 7.15 19.11 -1.82
C LYS A 15 5.61 19.12 -1.84
N ASP A 16 5.06 20.17 -2.44
CA ASP A 16 3.61 20.45 -2.46
C ASP A 16 2.86 19.70 -3.55
N ALA A 17 3.56 18.90 -4.38
CA ALA A 17 2.88 18.05 -5.36
C ALA A 17 1.99 17.01 -4.65
N PRO A 18 0.81 16.68 -5.21
CA PRO A 18 -0.10 15.69 -4.63
C PRO A 18 0.55 14.30 -4.62
N CYS A 19 0.62 13.69 -3.44
CA CYS A 19 1.15 12.34 -3.22
C CYS A 19 0.05 11.30 -3.13
N LEU A 20 -0.92 11.52 -2.25
CA LEU A 20 -2.04 10.60 -1.97
C LEU A 20 -3.37 11.31 -2.18
N VAL A 21 -4.33 10.61 -2.79
CA VAL A 21 -5.71 11.08 -2.99
C VAL A 21 -6.68 9.95 -2.65
N GLU A 22 -7.68 10.25 -1.80
CA GLU A 22 -8.76 9.36 -1.43
C GLU A 22 -10.07 10.16 -1.33
N GLY A 23 -10.93 10.04 -2.33
CA GLY A 23 -12.13 10.87 -2.41
C GLY A 23 -11.80 12.36 -2.50
N GLU A 24 -12.22 13.13 -1.52
CA GLU A 24 -11.94 14.57 -1.40
C GLU A 24 -10.67 14.85 -0.55
N ARG A 25 -10.18 13.85 0.17
CA ARG A 25 -8.97 13.97 1.00
C ARG A 25 -7.73 13.80 0.15
N SER A 26 -6.76 14.67 0.34
CA SER A 26 -5.45 14.55 -0.32
C SER A 26 -4.32 14.93 0.64
N LEU A 27 -3.12 14.37 0.39
CA LEU A 27 -1.88 14.78 1.03
C LEU A 27 -0.83 15.05 -0.07
N SER A 28 -0.12 16.15 0.06
CA SER A 28 1.12 16.38 -0.69
C SER A 28 2.24 15.47 -0.19
N PHE A 29 3.36 15.41 -0.90
CA PHE A 29 4.55 14.66 -0.45
C PHE A 29 5.09 15.18 0.89
N ALA A 30 5.06 16.49 1.11
CA ALA A 30 5.47 17.09 2.38
C ALA A 30 4.51 16.74 3.52
N GLU A 31 3.21 16.82 3.31
CA GLU A 31 2.19 16.44 4.30
C GLU A 31 2.23 14.95 4.63
N PHE A 32 2.51 14.09 3.64
CA PHE A 32 2.69 12.67 3.87
C PHE A 32 3.92 12.37 4.75
N ASP A 33 5.04 13.07 4.54
CA ASP A 33 6.23 12.97 5.38
C ASP A 33 5.92 13.37 6.83
N VAL A 34 5.26 14.52 7.04
CA VAL A 34 4.83 15.00 8.35
C VAL A 34 3.85 14.03 9.02
N ALA A 35 2.85 13.55 8.30
CA ALA A 35 1.87 12.59 8.82
C ALA A 35 2.54 11.30 9.31
N THR A 36 3.52 10.80 8.55
CA THR A 36 4.29 9.62 8.92
C THR A 36 5.23 9.87 10.11
N ASP A 37 5.81 11.06 10.26
CA ASP A 37 6.61 11.43 11.43
C ASP A 37 5.73 11.49 12.71
N ARG A 38 4.57 12.13 12.63
CA ARG A 38 3.61 12.23 13.74
C ARG A 38 3.20 10.87 14.27
N LEU A 39 2.80 9.97 13.38
CA LEU A 39 2.41 8.63 13.78
C LEU A 39 3.60 7.81 14.29
N ALA A 40 4.78 7.92 13.67
CA ALA A 40 5.98 7.24 14.13
C ALA A 40 6.36 7.64 15.57
N ASN A 41 6.34 8.94 15.86
CA ASN A 41 6.59 9.47 17.20
C ASN A 41 5.52 9.02 18.21
N ALA A 42 4.23 8.98 17.79
CA ALA A 42 3.14 8.50 18.63
C ALA A 42 3.29 7.01 18.98
N LEU A 43 3.66 6.16 18.01
CA LEU A 43 3.92 4.73 18.23
C LEU A 43 5.09 4.52 19.21
N ARG A 44 6.17 5.26 19.06
CA ARG A 44 7.30 5.22 19.99
C ARG A 44 6.91 5.68 21.41
N ARG A 45 6.10 6.73 21.55
CA ARG A 45 5.58 7.16 22.87
C ARG A 45 4.64 6.14 23.52
N LYS A 46 4.02 5.26 22.75
CA LYS A 46 3.26 4.11 23.26
C LYS A 46 4.15 2.97 23.81
N GLY A 47 5.46 3.12 23.80
CA GLY A 47 6.42 2.15 24.33
C GLY A 47 6.82 1.07 23.33
N LEU A 48 6.58 1.28 22.02
CA LEU A 48 7.10 0.38 20.98
C LEU A 48 8.58 0.66 20.75
N GLU A 49 9.37 -0.39 20.75
CA GLU A 49 10.81 -0.33 20.60
C GLU A 49 11.24 -0.79 19.18
N THR A 50 12.47 -0.46 18.79
CA THR A 50 13.02 -0.86 17.49
C THR A 50 12.97 -2.37 17.34
N GLY A 51 12.36 -2.85 16.25
CA GLY A 51 12.19 -4.27 15.97
C GLY A 51 10.87 -4.86 16.47
N ASP A 52 10.05 -4.13 17.24
CA ASP A 52 8.70 -4.58 17.58
C ASP A 52 7.81 -4.69 16.32
N CYS A 53 6.96 -5.70 16.30
CA CYS A 53 6.01 -5.90 15.22
C CYS A 53 4.69 -5.14 15.48
N VAL A 54 4.20 -4.47 14.44
CA VAL A 54 2.90 -3.77 14.43
C VAL A 54 2.04 -4.33 13.31
N ALA A 55 0.91 -4.90 13.68
CA ALA A 55 -0.10 -5.35 12.73
C ALA A 55 -0.96 -4.17 12.26
N VAL A 56 -1.32 -4.18 10.98
CA VAL A 56 -2.17 -3.16 10.36
C VAL A 56 -3.36 -3.83 9.70
N LEU A 57 -4.53 -3.65 10.30
CA LEU A 57 -5.84 -4.13 9.81
C LEU A 57 -6.68 -2.94 9.38
N LEU A 58 -6.28 -2.30 8.29
CA LEU A 58 -6.95 -1.13 7.73
C LEU A 58 -7.38 -1.40 6.28
N PRO A 59 -8.50 -0.83 5.81
CA PRO A 59 -8.83 -0.84 4.39
C PRO A 59 -7.82 -0.04 3.58
N ASN A 60 -7.92 -0.12 2.24
CA ASN A 60 -7.19 0.81 1.39
C ASN A 60 -7.54 2.24 1.76
N SER A 61 -6.58 3.01 2.23
CA SER A 61 -6.79 4.40 2.66
C SER A 61 -5.46 5.16 2.72
N ILE A 62 -5.53 6.47 2.79
CA ILE A 62 -4.38 7.33 3.11
C ILE A 62 -3.77 6.90 4.44
N ASP A 63 -4.60 6.66 5.47
CA ASP A 63 -4.13 6.30 6.80
C ASP A 63 -3.42 4.95 6.85
N CYS A 64 -3.83 4.00 5.99
CA CYS A 64 -3.12 2.73 5.81
C CYS A 64 -1.69 2.94 5.30
N LEU A 65 -1.49 3.78 4.28
CA LEU A 65 -0.16 4.11 3.77
C LEU A 65 0.66 4.94 4.76
N VAL A 66 0.03 5.90 5.46
CA VAL A 66 0.69 6.63 6.55
C VAL A 66 1.17 5.66 7.62
N ALA A 67 0.33 4.71 8.05
CA ALA A 67 0.70 3.68 9.03
C ALA A 67 1.90 2.84 8.56
N TYR A 68 1.90 2.41 7.30
CA TYR A 68 2.97 1.58 6.74
C TYR A 68 4.35 2.27 6.82
N TYR A 69 4.40 3.54 6.47
CA TYR A 69 5.68 4.27 6.45
C TYR A 69 6.04 4.90 7.79
N ALA A 70 5.07 5.18 8.66
CA ALA A 70 5.32 5.54 10.05
C ALA A 70 5.99 4.39 10.82
N ILE A 71 5.50 3.16 10.65
CA ILE A 71 6.11 1.94 11.20
C ILE A 71 7.55 1.82 10.73
N ALA A 72 7.81 2.03 9.43
CA ALA A 72 9.17 2.02 8.89
C ALA A 72 10.06 3.10 9.49
N LYS A 73 9.59 4.35 9.58
CA LYS A 73 10.33 5.48 10.16
C LYS A 73 10.68 5.21 11.63
N ALA A 74 9.75 4.66 12.40
CA ALA A 74 9.93 4.29 13.79
C ALA A 74 10.88 3.11 14.04
N GLY A 75 11.35 2.46 12.97
CA GLY A 75 12.22 1.27 13.07
C GLY A 75 11.49 0.00 13.49
N LEU A 76 10.17 -0.05 13.32
CA LEU A 76 9.29 -1.16 13.67
C LEU A 76 9.10 -2.10 12.47
N LEU A 77 8.58 -3.32 12.73
CA LEU A 77 8.23 -4.30 11.72
C LEU A 77 6.73 -4.18 11.38
N ARG A 78 6.39 -4.21 10.11
CA ARG A 78 5.00 -4.20 9.68
C ARG A 78 4.48 -5.60 9.40
N LEU A 79 3.29 -5.91 9.94
CA LEU A 79 2.46 -7.02 9.51
C LEU A 79 1.18 -6.47 8.86
N ALA A 80 0.99 -6.64 7.57
CA ALA A 80 -0.27 -6.28 6.91
C ALA A 80 -1.29 -7.42 7.05
N LEU A 81 -2.46 -7.12 7.61
CA LEU A 81 -3.59 -8.05 7.74
C LEU A 81 -4.62 -7.77 6.64
N ASN A 82 -5.19 -8.85 6.09
CA ASN A 82 -6.23 -8.74 5.07
C ASN A 82 -7.59 -8.54 5.73
N THR A 83 -8.25 -7.41 5.49
CA THR A 83 -9.57 -7.07 6.05
C THR A 83 -10.70 -8.03 5.67
N ARG A 84 -10.47 -8.96 4.72
CA ARG A 84 -11.44 -9.99 4.30
C ARG A 84 -11.31 -11.30 5.06
N GLU A 85 -10.29 -11.44 5.89
CA GLU A 85 -10.10 -12.61 6.74
C GLU A 85 -10.95 -12.51 8.03
N ASN A 86 -11.15 -13.65 8.68
CA ASN A 86 -11.89 -13.71 9.95
C ASN A 86 -10.97 -13.38 11.14
N LEU A 87 -11.59 -13.17 12.31
CA LEU A 87 -10.92 -12.80 13.55
C LEU A 87 -9.89 -13.85 13.99
N ASP A 88 -10.22 -15.15 13.88
CA ASP A 88 -9.30 -16.23 14.27
C ASP A 88 -8.01 -16.20 13.45
N SER A 89 -8.10 -15.90 12.15
CA SER A 89 -6.95 -15.73 11.27
C SER A 89 -6.12 -14.51 11.67
N HIS A 90 -6.78 -13.41 12.05
CA HIS A 90 -6.09 -12.21 12.52
C HIS A 90 -5.34 -12.50 13.83
N ASN A 91 -6.02 -13.04 14.84
CA ASN A 91 -5.41 -13.32 16.14
C ASN A 91 -4.29 -14.36 16.04
N TYR A 92 -4.45 -15.38 15.18
CA TYR A 92 -3.36 -16.30 14.88
C TYR A 92 -2.12 -15.57 14.36
N LYS A 93 -2.27 -14.69 13.36
CA LYS A 93 -1.12 -13.95 12.77
C LYS A 93 -0.52 -12.95 13.74
N ILE A 94 -1.34 -12.28 14.55
CA ILE A 94 -0.89 -11.36 15.59
C ILE A 94 -0.02 -12.10 16.62
N SER A 95 -0.50 -13.23 17.11
CA SER A 95 0.22 -14.07 18.08
C SER A 95 1.49 -14.68 17.46
N ASP A 96 1.40 -15.30 16.28
CA ASP A 96 2.53 -15.97 15.61
C ASP A 96 3.65 -15.00 15.22
N SER A 97 3.31 -13.74 14.87
CA SER A 97 4.26 -12.68 14.55
C SER A 97 4.84 -11.99 15.77
N GLY A 98 4.28 -12.19 16.97
CA GLY A 98 4.60 -11.44 18.16
C GLY A 98 4.24 -9.95 18.04
N SER A 99 3.17 -9.61 17.31
CA SER A 99 2.74 -8.21 17.16
C SER A 99 2.33 -7.61 18.48
N ARG A 100 3.03 -6.57 18.93
CA ARG A 100 2.75 -5.86 20.18
C ARG A 100 1.61 -4.84 20.04
N ALA A 101 1.42 -4.32 18.84
CA ALA A 101 0.35 -3.36 18.55
C ALA A 101 -0.45 -3.75 17.32
N VAL A 102 -1.72 -3.35 17.29
CA VAL A 102 -2.60 -3.45 16.11
C VAL A 102 -3.23 -2.09 15.84
N LEU A 103 -3.02 -1.58 14.62
CA LEU A 103 -3.77 -0.46 14.07
C LEU A 103 -4.97 -1.05 13.31
N HIS A 104 -6.20 -0.72 13.70
CA HIS A 104 -7.39 -1.43 13.20
C HIS A 104 -8.58 -0.52 12.90
N ASN A 105 -9.48 -1.02 12.08
CA ASN A 105 -10.69 -0.36 11.58
C ASN A 105 -11.93 -0.57 12.48
N GLY A 106 -11.76 -0.63 13.79
CA GLY A 106 -12.85 -0.90 14.72
C GLY A 106 -13.18 -2.38 14.93
N THR A 107 -12.40 -3.32 14.37
CA THR A 107 -12.60 -4.76 14.60
C THR A 107 -12.45 -5.09 16.09
N GLU A 108 -13.48 -5.66 16.68
CA GLU A 108 -13.49 -6.14 18.07
C GLU A 108 -12.85 -7.52 18.22
N GLY A 109 -12.37 -7.83 19.43
CA GLY A 109 -11.84 -9.15 19.78
C GLY A 109 -10.41 -9.40 19.30
N LEU A 110 -9.69 -8.38 18.85
CA LEU A 110 -8.26 -8.49 18.51
C LEU A 110 -7.42 -8.64 19.79
N GLU A 111 -6.39 -9.48 19.73
CA GLU A 111 -5.55 -9.86 20.87
C GLU A 111 -4.12 -9.29 20.69
N ALA A 112 -3.86 -8.11 21.27
CA ALA A 112 -2.52 -7.49 21.33
C ALA A 112 -2.43 -6.58 22.57
N ASP A 113 -1.19 -6.25 22.96
CA ASP A 113 -0.93 -5.36 24.12
C ASP A 113 -1.49 -3.94 23.88
N ILE A 114 -1.39 -3.45 22.64
CA ILE A 114 -1.77 -2.10 22.24
C ILE A 114 -2.74 -2.17 21.05
N LEU A 115 -3.97 -1.73 21.27
CA LEU A 115 -4.97 -1.57 20.22
C LEU A 115 -5.17 -0.10 19.91
N ILE A 116 -5.10 0.27 18.64
CA ILE A 116 -5.26 1.63 18.15
C ILE A 116 -6.31 1.60 17.05
N ASP A 117 -7.52 2.05 17.36
CA ASP A 117 -8.62 2.18 16.43
C ASP A 117 -8.41 3.33 15.44
N GLU A 118 -9.24 3.38 14.39
CA GLU A 118 -9.13 4.40 13.34
C GLU A 118 -9.30 5.83 13.84
N ASN A 119 -10.12 6.09 14.88
CA ASN A 119 -10.32 7.42 15.43
C ASN A 119 -9.06 7.89 16.19
N THR A 120 -8.52 7.01 17.03
CA THR A 120 -7.27 7.26 17.76
C THR A 120 -6.11 7.45 16.77
N LEU A 121 -6.04 6.62 15.73
CA LEU A 121 -5.05 6.73 14.67
C LEU A 121 -5.14 8.07 13.92
N ALA A 122 -6.34 8.49 13.55
CA ALA A 122 -6.57 9.79 12.88
C ALA A 122 -6.11 10.96 13.76
N GLY A 123 -6.40 10.92 15.07
CA GLY A 123 -5.90 11.91 16.03
C GLY A 123 -4.37 11.95 16.11
N MET A 124 -3.72 10.77 16.16
CA MET A 124 -2.26 10.68 16.17
C MET A 124 -1.62 11.28 14.91
N ILE A 125 -2.24 11.07 13.75
CA ILE A 125 -1.77 11.60 12.46
C ILE A 125 -1.97 13.12 12.40
N ALA A 126 -3.12 13.63 12.88
CA ALA A 126 -3.46 15.05 12.77
C ALA A 126 -2.69 15.93 13.75
N GLU A 127 -2.54 15.50 15.00
CA GLU A 127 -2.09 16.34 16.13
C GLU A 127 -0.78 15.84 16.77
N GLY A 128 -0.16 14.80 16.20
CA GLY A 128 1.08 14.23 16.73
C GLY A 128 2.28 15.19 16.64
N ASP A 129 3.36 14.81 17.33
CA ASP A 129 4.66 15.48 17.25
C ASP A 129 5.28 15.23 15.87
N ASP A 130 5.53 16.28 15.11
CA ASP A 130 6.01 16.25 13.73
C ASP A 130 7.54 16.36 13.60
N THR A 131 8.27 16.26 14.72
CA THR A 131 9.73 16.19 14.64
C THR A 131 10.17 14.99 13.80
N PRO A 132 11.17 15.15 12.94
CA PRO A 132 11.63 14.07 12.07
C PRO A 132 11.97 12.79 12.85
N CYS A 133 11.32 11.70 12.50
CA CYS A 133 11.53 10.38 13.09
C CYS A 133 12.12 9.42 12.04
N LEU A 134 13.42 9.13 12.16
CA LEU A 134 14.12 8.16 11.31
C LEU A 134 15.07 7.31 12.16
N VAL A 135 14.52 6.23 12.71
CA VAL A 135 15.30 5.27 13.51
C VAL A 135 16.29 4.53 12.60
N GLU A 136 17.54 4.45 13.03
CA GLU A 136 18.59 3.81 12.24
C GLU A 136 18.31 2.32 12.02
N ARG A 137 18.42 1.85 10.78
CA ARG A 137 18.21 0.47 10.37
C ARG A 137 19.30 0.04 9.36
N THR A 138 19.60 -1.25 9.34
CA THR A 138 20.50 -1.85 8.35
C THR A 138 19.73 -2.43 7.16
N LEU A 139 20.44 -2.90 6.14
CA LEU A 139 19.83 -3.60 5.01
C LEU A 139 19.34 -5.01 5.38
N ASP A 140 19.93 -5.61 6.41
CA ASP A 140 19.56 -6.94 6.89
C ASP A 140 18.41 -6.96 7.86
N ASP A 141 18.04 -5.79 8.39
CA ASP A 141 16.90 -5.70 9.31
C ASP A 141 15.58 -6.02 8.60
N VAL A 142 14.70 -6.68 9.33
CA VAL A 142 13.37 -7.03 8.86
C VAL A 142 12.55 -5.74 8.68
N PHE A 143 11.90 -5.63 7.54
CA PHE A 143 11.00 -4.53 7.21
C PHE A 143 9.53 -4.91 7.40
N ARG A 144 9.15 -6.09 6.89
CA ARG A 144 7.77 -6.56 6.99
C ARG A 144 7.67 -8.08 7.06
N LEU A 145 6.55 -8.55 7.58
CA LEU A 145 6.11 -9.92 7.53
C LEU A 145 4.95 -10.04 6.54
N GLY A 146 5.00 -11.05 5.67
CA GLY A 146 3.93 -11.38 4.73
C GLY A 146 3.45 -12.81 4.96
N TYR A 147 2.16 -13.02 5.26
CA TYR A 147 1.62 -14.37 5.40
C TYR A 147 1.13 -14.91 4.06
N THR A 148 1.53 -16.14 3.75
CA THR A 148 1.06 -16.86 2.57
C THR A 148 -0.02 -17.88 2.98
N GLY A 149 -1.05 -18.03 2.15
CA GLY A 149 -2.02 -19.11 2.30
C GLY A 149 -1.35 -20.45 2.04
N GLY A 150 -1.00 -21.18 3.09
CA GLY A 150 -0.42 -22.51 2.96
C GLY A 150 -1.44 -23.50 2.43
N THR A 151 -1.05 -24.32 1.44
CA THR A 151 -1.90 -25.40 0.90
C THR A 151 -2.06 -26.58 1.87
N THR A 152 -1.30 -26.62 2.96
CA THR A 152 -1.15 -27.82 3.83
C THR A 152 -1.29 -27.52 5.33
N GLY A 153 -1.82 -26.36 5.75
CA GLY A 153 -1.92 -26.04 7.17
C GLY A 153 -2.08 -24.56 7.49
N ARG A 154 -1.65 -24.15 8.68
CA ARG A 154 -1.69 -22.74 9.11
C ARG A 154 -0.81 -21.86 8.22
N PRO A 155 -1.21 -20.60 7.93
CA PRO A 155 -0.40 -19.65 7.19
C PRO A 155 1.00 -19.48 7.81
N LYS A 156 2.02 -19.29 6.98
CA LYS A 156 3.39 -19.06 7.42
C LYS A 156 3.84 -17.67 7.04
N ALA A 157 4.60 -17.02 7.93
CA ALA A 157 5.19 -15.72 7.68
C ALA A 157 6.41 -15.85 6.75
N VAL A 158 6.46 -15.02 5.72
CA VAL A 158 7.65 -14.72 4.94
C VAL A 158 8.29 -13.47 5.55
N VAL A 159 9.55 -13.57 5.89
CA VAL A 159 10.33 -12.45 6.45
C VAL A 159 10.98 -11.66 5.32
N LEU A 160 10.66 -10.39 5.21
CA LEU A 160 11.15 -9.49 4.18
C LEU A 160 12.06 -8.42 4.80
N GLN A 161 13.30 -8.37 4.36
CA GLN A 161 14.32 -7.45 4.84
C GLN A 161 14.34 -6.17 4.00
N ASN A 162 14.93 -5.08 4.53
CA ASN A 162 15.10 -3.81 3.81
C ASN A 162 15.80 -3.99 2.45
N ARG A 163 16.79 -4.88 2.35
CA ARG A 163 17.47 -5.19 1.07
C ARG A 163 16.52 -5.78 0.03
N GLY A 164 15.60 -6.63 0.45
CA GLY A 164 14.59 -7.24 -0.42
C GLY A 164 13.63 -6.20 -0.99
N GLU A 165 13.15 -5.29 -0.16
CA GLU A 165 12.28 -4.19 -0.62
C GLU A 165 12.99 -3.24 -1.60
N LEU A 166 14.28 -2.96 -1.38
CA LEU A 166 15.05 -2.15 -2.33
C LEU A 166 15.31 -2.88 -3.66
N ALA A 167 15.53 -4.20 -3.62
CA ALA A 167 15.65 -5.00 -4.82
C ALA A 167 14.32 -5.08 -5.59
N GLU A 168 13.19 -5.25 -4.88
CA GLU A 168 11.85 -5.20 -5.46
C GLU A 168 11.57 -3.83 -6.10
N LEU A 169 11.86 -2.74 -5.39
CA LEU A 169 11.76 -1.38 -5.92
C LEU A 169 12.56 -1.22 -7.23
N ALA A 170 13.82 -1.68 -7.24
CA ALA A 170 14.66 -1.58 -8.43
C ALA A 170 14.09 -2.39 -9.60
N ALA A 171 13.66 -3.65 -9.37
CA ALA A 171 13.04 -4.50 -10.37
C ALA A 171 11.75 -3.88 -10.94
N PHE A 172 10.89 -3.31 -10.08
CA PHE A 172 9.66 -2.64 -10.52
C PHE A 172 9.96 -1.44 -11.42
N LEU A 173 10.91 -0.60 -11.05
CA LEU A 173 11.30 0.56 -11.84
C LEU A 173 12.04 0.23 -13.14
N MET A 174 12.68 -0.94 -13.20
CA MET A 174 13.41 -1.38 -14.41
C MET A 174 12.51 -2.15 -15.39
N ASP A 175 11.59 -2.98 -14.87
CA ASP A 175 10.89 -3.97 -15.70
C ASP A 175 9.36 -3.75 -15.76
N LEU A 176 8.71 -3.45 -14.64
CA LEU A 176 7.24 -3.38 -14.58
C LEU A 176 6.69 -2.00 -14.93
N VAL A 177 7.31 -0.94 -14.41
CA VAL A 177 6.86 0.44 -14.58
C VAL A 177 8.01 1.39 -14.94
N PRO A 178 8.83 1.07 -15.97
CA PRO A 178 10.00 1.89 -16.32
C PRO A 178 9.63 3.30 -16.80
N GLU A 179 8.41 3.47 -17.34
CA GLU A 179 7.90 4.76 -17.86
C GLU A 179 7.42 5.70 -16.74
N LEU A 180 7.27 5.20 -15.50
CA LEU A 180 6.69 5.93 -14.38
C LEU A 180 7.51 7.18 -14.04
N LYS A 181 6.87 8.35 -14.02
CA LYS A 181 7.52 9.66 -13.82
C LYS A 181 6.65 10.61 -13.01
N ALA A 182 7.26 11.68 -12.52
CA ALA A 182 6.56 12.71 -11.76
C ALA A 182 5.41 13.32 -12.59
N GLY A 183 4.27 13.48 -11.93
CA GLY A 183 3.02 13.96 -12.52
C GLY A 183 2.11 12.88 -13.06
N ASP A 184 2.59 11.63 -13.20
CA ASP A 184 1.72 10.51 -13.52
C ASP A 184 0.78 10.19 -12.35
N THR A 185 -0.28 9.44 -12.66
CA THR A 185 -1.25 8.95 -11.66
C THR A 185 -1.26 7.43 -11.64
N PHE A 186 -1.08 6.84 -10.45
CA PHE A 186 -1.27 5.42 -10.19
C PHE A 186 -2.58 5.20 -9.42
N LEU A 187 -3.52 4.41 -9.97
CA LEU A 187 -4.77 4.05 -9.31
C LEU A 187 -4.63 2.72 -8.56
N HIS A 188 -4.66 2.78 -7.23
CA HIS A 188 -4.68 1.61 -6.36
C HIS A 188 -6.10 1.11 -6.11
N ALA A 189 -6.54 0.15 -6.90
CA ALA A 189 -7.86 -0.49 -6.79
C ALA A 189 -7.82 -1.85 -6.07
N ALA A 190 -6.71 -2.58 -6.19
CA ALA A 190 -6.49 -3.85 -5.48
C ALA A 190 -6.00 -3.60 -4.03
N PRO A 191 -6.17 -4.59 -3.11
CA PRO A 191 -5.80 -4.43 -1.71
C PRO A 191 -4.32 -4.07 -1.51
N ILE A 192 -4.08 -2.93 -0.82
CA ILE A 192 -2.73 -2.44 -0.46
C ILE A 192 -2.01 -3.42 0.48
N ALA A 193 -2.74 -4.17 1.28
CA ALA A 193 -2.19 -5.21 2.16
C ALA A 193 -1.49 -6.36 1.40
N HIS A 194 -1.68 -6.45 0.09
CA HIS A 194 -1.11 -7.46 -0.81
C HIS A 194 -0.23 -6.84 -1.90
N ALA A 195 -0.10 -7.52 -3.04
CA ALA A 195 0.78 -7.13 -4.16
C ALA A 195 0.60 -5.68 -4.65
N SER A 196 -0.62 -5.12 -4.58
CA SER A 196 -0.85 -3.73 -4.98
C SER A 196 -0.02 -2.74 -4.17
N GLY A 197 0.19 -3.00 -2.88
CA GLY A 197 0.97 -2.12 -2.01
C GLY A 197 2.45 -1.99 -2.40
N ALA A 198 2.99 -2.98 -3.12
CA ALA A 198 4.37 -2.93 -3.61
C ALA A 198 4.59 -1.83 -4.67
N PHE A 199 3.55 -1.41 -5.37
CA PHE A 199 3.62 -0.33 -6.37
C PHE A 199 3.63 1.08 -5.76
N PHE A 200 3.35 1.22 -4.46
CA PHE A 200 3.39 2.54 -3.83
C PHE A 200 4.82 3.08 -3.72
N LEU A 201 5.79 2.27 -3.33
CA LEU A 201 7.18 2.73 -3.20
C LEU A 201 7.79 3.21 -4.54
N PRO A 202 7.64 2.52 -5.68
CA PRO A 202 7.97 3.05 -7.00
C PRO A 202 7.30 4.39 -7.31
N SER A 203 6.00 4.51 -7.02
CA SER A 203 5.23 5.75 -7.21
C SER A 203 5.79 6.90 -6.38
N LEU A 204 6.05 6.64 -5.09
CA LEU A 204 6.60 7.62 -4.15
C LEU A 204 7.94 8.18 -4.62
N VAL A 205 8.90 7.30 -4.98
CA VAL A 205 10.25 7.75 -5.35
C VAL A 205 10.33 8.43 -6.73
N ARG A 206 9.29 8.24 -7.57
CA ARG A 206 9.16 8.89 -8.87
C ARG A 206 8.30 10.16 -8.85
N GLY A 207 7.71 10.53 -7.71
CA GLY A 207 6.84 11.71 -7.61
C GLY A 207 5.48 11.53 -8.28
N VAL A 208 4.96 10.32 -8.25
CA VAL A 208 3.69 9.92 -8.85
C VAL A 208 2.56 10.09 -7.86
N ARG A 209 1.47 10.67 -8.31
CA ARG A 209 0.23 10.79 -7.52
C ARG A 209 -0.44 9.43 -7.39
N THR A 210 -0.68 8.99 -6.17
CA THR A 210 -1.38 7.74 -5.85
C THR A 210 -2.84 8.03 -5.51
N VAL A 211 -3.75 7.57 -6.35
CA VAL A 211 -5.20 7.60 -6.11
C VAL A 211 -5.61 6.27 -5.48
N ILE A 212 -6.27 6.33 -4.33
CA ILE A 212 -6.66 5.17 -3.55
C ILE A 212 -8.16 4.93 -3.70
N MET A 213 -8.50 3.71 -4.11
CA MET A 213 -9.86 3.20 -4.13
C MET A 213 -10.09 2.32 -2.88
N PRO A 214 -10.91 2.75 -1.92
CA PRO A 214 -11.09 2.01 -0.66
C PRO A 214 -11.65 0.61 -0.85
N LYS A 215 -12.60 0.47 -1.77
CA LYS A 215 -13.21 -0.81 -2.14
C LYS A 215 -13.35 -0.88 -3.66
N PHE A 216 -12.90 -1.98 -4.25
CA PHE A 216 -13.03 -2.19 -5.69
C PHE A 216 -14.49 -2.30 -6.11
N ASP A 217 -14.84 -1.52 -7.11
CA ASP A 217 -16.09 -1.54 -7.87
C ASP A 217 -15.75 -1.22 -9.33
N PRO A 218 -16.18 -2.02 -10.33
CA PRO A 218 -15.78 -1.85 -11.73
C PRO A 218 -16.20 -0.49 -12.33
N ALA A 219 -17.44 -0.06 -12.11
CA ALA A 219 -17.95 1.21 -12.63
C ALA A 219 -17.18 2.38 -12.01
N ARG A 220 -16.95 2.33 -10.69
CA ARG A 220 -16.17 3.34 -9.98
C ARG A 220 -14.70 3.35 -10.39
N PHE A 221 -14.13 2.18 -10.73
CA PHE A 221 -12.76 2.10 -11.27
C PHE A 221 -12.66 2.85 -12.60
N ILE A 222 -13.61 2.66 -13.52
CA ILE A 222 -13.66 3.35 -14.80
C ILE A 222 -13.80 4.86 -14.59
N GLU A 223 -14.78 5.29 -13.77
CA GLU A 223 -15.00 6.70 -13.44
C GLU A 223 -13.74 7.36 -12.88
N LEU A 224 -13.10 6.73 -11.87
CA LEU A 224 -11.87 7.25 -11.28
C LEU A 224 -10.71 7.28 -12.27
N SER A 225 -10.59 6.27 -13.14
CA SER A 225 -9.53 6.22 -14.14
C SER A 225 -9.62 7.40 -15.11
N VAL A 226 -10.83 7.75 -15.54
CA VAL A 226 -11.07 8.91 -16.41
C VAL A 226 -10.86 10.22 -15.65
N ARG A 227 -11.54 10.39 -14.51
CA ARG A 227 -11.49 11.62 -13.73
C ARG A 227 -10.10 12.00 -13.28
N GLU A 228 -9.33 11.02 -12.82
CA GLU A 228 -7.99 11.22 -12.28
C GLU A 228 -6.89 11.06 -13.32
N GLN A 229 -7.25 10.76 -14.58
CA GLN A 229 -6.30 10.50 -15.67
C GLN A 229 -5.27 9.44 -15.29
N ALA A 230 -5.75 8.29 -14.78
CA ALA A 230 -4.89 7.22 -14.30
C ALA A 230 -4.13 6.55 -15.46
N GLY A 231 -2.83 6.77 -15.53
CA GLY A 231 -1.95 6.12 -16.51
C GLY A 231 -1.44 4.75 -16.06
N PHE A 232 -1.51 4.45 -14.76
CA PHE A 232 -0.94 3.23 -14.17
C PHE A 232 -1.89 2.59 -13.17
N THR A 233 -1.94 1.25 -13.16
CA THR A 233 -2.69 0.47 -12.16
C THR A 233 -2.15 -0.95 -12.02
N PHE A 234 -2.50 -1.62 -10.91
CA PHE A 234 -2.33 -3.05 -10.73
C PHE A 234 -3.69 -3.73 -10.53
N LEU A 235 -3.95 -4.77 -11.29
CA LEU A 235 -5.20 -5.54 -11.24
C LEU A 235 -4.92 -7.04 -11.06
N VAL A 236 -5.75 -7.72 -10.30
CA VAL A 236 -5.80 -9.18 -10.38
C VAL A 236 -6.73 -9.62 -11.52
N PRO A 237 -6.53 -10.81 -12.13
CA PRO A 237 -7.32 -11.24 -13.29
C PRO A 237 -8.84 -11.17 -13.10
N THR A 238 -9.34 -11.46 -11.91
CA THR A 238 -10.78 -11.36 -11.60
C THR A 238 -11.30 -9.93 -11.65
N MET A 239 -10.51 -8.95 -11.18
CA MET A 239 -10.87 -7.53 -11.28
C MET A 239 -10.91 -7.08 -12.75
N LEU A 240 -9.91 -7.48 -13.53
CA LEU A 240 -9.90 -7.18 -14.96
C LEU A 240 -11.12 -7.80 -15.67
N ALA A 241 -11.49 -9.04 -15.33
CA ALA A 241 -12.68 -9.67 -15.88
C ALA A 241 -13.96 -8.87 -15.58
N MET A 242 -14.13 -8.40 -14.32
CA MET A 242 -15.27 -7.57 -13.93
C MET A 242 -15.30 -6.23 -14.68
N ILE A 243 -14.15 -5.58 -14.85
CA ILE A 243 -14.05 -4.33 -15.63
C ILE A 243 -14.44 -4.59 -17.10
N MET A 244 -14.00 -5.69 -17.68
CA MET A 244 -14.30 -6.04 -19.08
C MET A 244 -15.78 -6.37 -19.36
N GLU A 245 -16.55 -6.68 -18.33
CA GLU A 245 -18.00 -6.92 -18.41
C GLU A 245 -18.83 -5.66 -18.06
N GLU A 246 -18.17 -4.54 -17.68
CA GLU A 246 -18.87 -3.33 -17.25
C GLU A 246 -19.53 -2.62 -18.45
N PRO A 247 -20.85 -2.31 -18.37
CA PRO A 247 -21.54 -1.54 -19.39
C PRO A 247 -20.90 -0.16 -19.59
N GLY A 248 -20.75 0.28 -20.83
CA GLY A 248 -20.18 1.59 -21.15
C GLY A 248 -18.64 1.64 -21.17
N LEU A 249 -17.94 0.57 -20.78
CA LEU A 249 -16.48 0.55 -20.82
C LEU A 249 -15.89 0.98 -22.17
N MET A 250 -16.54 0.61 -23.27
CA MET A 250 -16.05 0.92 -24.63
C MET A 250 -16.19 2.39 -25.01
N ASP A 251 -17.06 3.13 -24.32
CA ASP A 251 -17.37 4.53 -24.61
C ASP A 251 -16.47 5.51 -23.83
N GLU A 252 -15.74 5.00 -22.82
CA GLU A 252 -14.92 5.83 -21.95
C GLU A 252 -13.48 6.01 -22.47
N PRO A 253 -12.90 7.23 -22.37
CA PRO A 253 -11.55 7.53 -22.85
C PRO A 253 -10.47 7.07 -21.88
N LEU A 254 -10.34 5.75 -21.68
CA LEU A 254 -9.31 5.18 -20.81
C LEU A 254 -7.99 5.06 -21.58
N ASP A 255 -6.95 5.73 -21.08
CA ASP A 255 -5.62 5.79 -21.69
C ASP A 255 -4.54 5.35 -20.69
N PHE A 256 -4.45 4.05 -20.45
CA PHE A 256 -3.41 3.49 -19.58
C PHE A 256 -2.07 3.38 -20.30
N THR A 257 -1.01 3.90 -19.66
CA THR A 257 0.38 3.65 -20.06
C THR A 257 0.78 2.22 -19.68
N ARG A 258 0.33 1.76 -18.49
CA ARG A 258 0.67 0.44 -17.97
C ARG A 258 -0.41 -0.13 -17.04
N ILE A 259 -0.83 -1.36 -17.33
CA ILE A 259 -1.67 -2.18 -16.46
C ILE A 259 -0.82 -3.37 -16.02
N CYS A 260 -0.34 -3.32 -14.79
CA CYS A 260 0.33 -4.48 -14.20
C CYS A 260 -0.71 -5.48 -13.73
N TYR A 261 -0.45 -6.78 -13.89
CA TYR A 261 -1.34 -7.82 -13.38
C TYR A 261 -0.56 -8.99 -12.79
N GLY A 262 -1.19 -9.73 -11.87
CA GLY A 262 -0.53 -10.86 -11.22
C GLY A 262 -1.37 -11.50 -10.14
N ALA A 263 -0.74 -12.17 -9.21
CA ALA A 263 -1.30 -12.90 -8.06
C ALA A 263 -2.08 -14.18 -8.43
N SER A 264 -2.51 -14.34 -9.69
CA SER A 264 -3.12 -15.58 -10.20
C SER A 264 -2.93 -15.67 -11.73
N PRO A 265 -3.08 -16.88 -12.33
CA PRO A 265 -2.98 -17.03 -13.77
C PRO A 265 -4.04 -16.21 -14.52
N MET A 266 -3.64 -15.56 -15.60
CA MET A 266 -4.51 -14.84 -16.52
C MET A 266 -5.01 -15.79 -17.64
N ALA A 267 -6.32 -15.88 -17.80
CA ALA A 267 -6.89 -16.63 -18.91
C ALA A 267 -6.53 -15.97 -20.26
N PRO A 268 -5.97 -16.71 -21.25
CA PRO A 268 -5.52 -16.12 -22.51
C PRO A 268 -6.61 -15.33 -23.25
N GLY A 269 -7.84 -15.81 -23.26
CA GLY A 269 -8.97 -15.11 -23.88
C GLY A 269 -9.34 -13.79 -23.20
N LEU A 270 -9.17 -13.68 -21.87
CA LEU A 270 -9.38 -12.44 -21.15
C LEU A 270 -8.29 -11.43 -21.51
N LEU A 271 -7.02 -11.85 -21.51
CA LEU A 271 -5.91 -10.97 -21.88
C LEU A 271 -6.05 -10.46 -23.31
N GLN A 272 -6.46 -11.32 -24.24
CA GLN A 272 -6.68 -10.93 -25.65
C GLN A 272 -7.77 -9.85 -25.77
N ARG A 273 -8.92 -10.04 -25.12
CA ARG A 273 -10.00 -9.02 -25.12
C ARG A 273 -9.53 -7.71 -24.49
N ALA A 274 -8.81 -7.81 -23.36
CA ALA A 274 -8.28 -6.63 -22.68
C ALA A 274 -7.26 -5.88 -23.54
N GLN A 275 -6.38 -6.59 -24.28
CA GLN A 275 -5.44 -5.96 -25.22
C GLN A 275 -6.15 -5.29 -26.42
N GLN A 276 -7.29 -5.82 -26.86
CA GLN A 276 -8.10 -5.17 -27.88
C GLN A 276 -8.68 -3.85 -27.39
N ARG A 277 -9.04 -3.77 -26.09
CA ARG A 277 -9.62 -2.55 -25.48
C ARG A 277 -8.57 -1.52 -25.07
N PHE A 278 -7.51 -1.95 -24.40
CA PHE A 278 -6.51 -1.07 -23.78
C PHE A 278 -5.19 -0.98 -24.55
N GLY A 279 -5.00 -1.79 -25.58
CA GLY A 279 -3.73 -1.87 -26.30
C GLY A 279 -2.69 -2.76 -25.59
N ARG A 280 -1.41 -2.61 -26.00
CA ARG A 280 -0.28 -3.42 -25.50
C ARG A 280 0.33 -2.82 -24.22
N VAL A 281 -0.50 -2.57 -23.23
CA VAL A 281 -0.11 -1.89 -21.97
C VAL A 281 0.09 -2.84 -20.79
N PHE A 282 -0.06 -4.15 -21.01
CA PHE A 282 -0.04 -5.16 -19.94
C PHE A 282 1.39 -5.62 -19.60
N ALA A 283 1.69 -5.70 -18.28
CA ALA A 283 2.92 -6.28 -17.72
C ALA A 283 2.57 -7.26 -16.58
N GLN A 284 3.34 -8.37 -16.44
CA GLN A 284 3.13 -9.41 -15.43
C GLN A 284 4.37 -9.55 -14.53
#